data_e4e8b5df906183e301ed759fa52cf0de
#
_entry.id   e4e8b5df906183e301ed759fa52cf0de
#
_cell.length_a   1.000
_cell.length_b   1.000
_cell.length_c   1.000
_cell.angle_alpha   90.00
_cell.angle_beta   90.00
_cell.angle_gamma   90.00
#
_symmetry.space_group_name_H-M   'P 1'
#
loop_
_entity.id
_entity.type
_entity.pdbx_description
1 polymer ?
#
loop_
_entity_poly.entity_id
_entity_poly.type
_entity_poly.pdbx_seq_one_letter_code
_entity_poly.pdbx_strand_id
1 'polypeptide(L)'
;MSASPAHRALTMVELMVVLAALALLLGLLLPTLSIVSAAGRSTQCRSNLRQMAIAAQAYSMLYNVAPPALRYEQRDGQLIVISWDTIQPFGGGEVTPGPLWDFMDTPTEVSQCPEFFGESTFFDDPFTGYNYNTSFIGAEGTPATPGWEDLRWGVPLGQHRRTVQTAMFGDGGQPGGTNKFMRAPMNSEGYALDVIYAGGQAFRHQRSTNVAYLDGHVDSVGKPYAGALATESLLEDAMGYPENGFLSDDDSAYDPR
;
A
#
# COMPACT_ATOMS: atom_id res chain seq x y z
N MET A 1 -31.40 63.37 -23.59
CA MET A 1 -29.91 63.38 -23.67
C MET A 1 -29.39 62.46 -22.62
N SER A 2 -28.93 61.30 -23.03
CA SER A 2 -28.36 60.29 -22.12
C SER A 2 -26.85 60.53 -21.98
N ALA A 3 -26.39 60.85 -20.77
CA ALA A 3 -24.97 61.03 -20.50
C ALA A 3 -24.30 59.68 -20.50
N SER A 4 -23.33 59.48 -21.39
CA SER A 4 -22.48 58.25 -21.42
C SER A 4 -21.58 58.20 -20.18
N PRO A 5 -21.46 57.08 -19.47
CA PRO A 5 -20.59 56.99 -18.31
C PRO A 5 -19.13 57.15 -18.74
N ALA A 6 -18.41 58.06 -18.11
CA ALA A 6 -16.98 58.24 -18.33
C ALA A 6 -16.20 57.04 -17.80
N HIS A 7 -15.62 56.23 -18.67
CA HIS A 7 -14.68 55.15 -18.30
C HIS A 7 -13.38 55.78 -17.80
N ARG A 8 -13.05 55.58 -16.52
CA ARG A 8 -11.75 55.98 -15.98
C ARG A 8 -10.68 55.00 -16.51
N ALA A 9 -9.67 55.50 -17.17
CA ALA A 9 -8.50 54.70 -17.58
C ALA A 9 -7.66 54.37 -16.34
N LEU A 10 -7.20 53.15 -16.23
CA LEU A 10 -6.28 52.72 -15.17
C LEU A 10 -4.91 53.36 -15.34
N THR A 11 -4.33 53.83 -14.26
CA THR A 11 -2.97 54.36 -14.25
C THR A 11 -1.94 53.20 -14.20
N MET A 12 -0.73 53.44 -14.73
CA MET A 12 0.38 52.47 -14.63
C MET A 12 0.68 52.04 -13.18
N VAL A 13 0.55 52.98 -12.23
CA VAL A 13 0.79 52.73 -10.79
C VAL A 13 -0.29 51.82 -10.21
N GLU A 14 -1.56 52.03 -10.56
CA GLU A 14 -2.67 51.16 -10.11
C GLU A 14 -2.47 49.75 -10.65
N LEU A 15 -2.03 49.56 -11.88
CA LEU A 15 -1.73 48.28 -12.47
C LEU A 15 -0.57 47.59 -11.74
N MET A 16 0.53 48.31 -11.46
CA MET A 16 1.71 47.76 -10.74
C MET A 16 1.34 47.33 -9.33
N VAL A 17 0.52 48.07 -8.60
CA VAL A 17 0.10 47.69 -7.24
C VAL A 17 -0.78 46.43 -7.27
N VAL A 18 -1.68 46.30 -8.22
CA VAL A 18 -2.50 45.10 -8.38
C VAL A 18 -1.64 43.88 -8.72
N LEU A 19 -0.69 44.01 -9.64
CA LEU A 19 0.21 42.92 -9.99
C LEU A 19 1.10 42.51 -8.81
N ALA A 20 1.62 43.46 -8.04
CA ALA A 20 2.41 43.17 -6.84
C ALA A 20 1.57 42.45 -5.78
N ALA A 21 0.33 42.87 -5.56
CA ALA A 21 -0.58 42.23 -4.62
C ALA A 21 -0.93 40.79 -5.07
N LEU A 22 -1.19 40.56 -6.34
CA LEU A 22 -1.44 39.23 -6.91
C LEU A 22 -0.21 38.32 -6.79
N ALA A 23 0.98 38.84 -7.09
CA ALA A 23 2.21 38.09 -6.94
C ALA A 23 2.47 37.64 -5.47
N LEU A 24 2.20 38.53 -4.51
CA LEU A 24 2.29 38.22 -3.10
C LEU A 24 1.29 37.14 -2.68
N LEU A 25 0.03 37.24 -3.13
CA LEU A 25 -1.00 36.25 -2.83
C LEU A 25 -0.64 34.88 -3.43
N LEU A 26 -0.22 34.83 -4.68
CA LEU A 26 0.22 33.58 -5.33
C LEU A 26 1.44 32.99 -4.64
N GLY A 27 2.40 33.81 -4.22
CA GLY A 27 3.59 33.38 -3.49
C GLY A 27 3.28 32.69 -2.16
N LEU A 28 2.17 33.07 -1.49
CA LEU A 28 1.71 32.42 -0.26
C LEU A 28 0.80 31.21 -0.52
N LEU A 29 0.03 31.23 -1.61
CA LEU A 29 -0.90 30.15 -1.94
C LEU A 29 -0.21 28.89 -2.47
N LEU A 30 0.81 29.02 -3.33
CA LEU A 30 1.45 27.87 -3.97
C LEU A 30 2.03 26.85 -2.97
N PRO A 31 2.80 27.22 -1.92
CA PRO A 31 3.30 26.25 -0.96
C PRO A 31 2.18 25.59 -0.12
N THR A 32 1.12 26.33 0.20
CA THR A 32 0.01 25.76 0.98
C THR A 32 -0.80 24.74 0.19
N LEU A 33 -0.99 24.96 -1.12
CA LEU A 33 -1.69 24.01 -1.99
C LEU A 33 -0.98 22.67 -2.09
N SER A 34 0.34 22.65 -2.10
CA SER A 34 1.11 21.38 -2.15
C SER A 34 0.91 20.55 -0.88
N ILE A 35 0.92 21.21 0.30
CA ILE A 35 0.71 20.55 1.59
C ILE A 35 -0.71 19.98 1.69
N VAL A 36 -1.72 20.79 1.31
CA VAL A 36 -3.13 20.35 1.32
C VAL A 36 -3.37 19.19 0.36
N SER A 37 -2.78 19.26 -0.83
CA SER A 37 -2.88 18.18 -1.82
C SER A 37 -2.25 16.87 -1.31
N ALA A 38 -1.07 16.92 -0.67
CA ALA A 38 -0.44 15.75 -0.07
C ALA A 38 -1.29 15.16 1.08
N ALA A 39 -1.84 16.02 1.95
CA ALA A 39 -2.76 15.58 3.01
C ALA A 39 -4.03 14.93 2.44
N GLY A 40 -4.57 15.47 1.35
CA GLY A 40 -5.71 14.90 0.64
C GLY A 40 -5.42 13.49 0.09
N ARG A 41 -4.26 13.30 -0.55
CA ARG A 41 -3.84 11.98 -1.06
C ARG A 41 -3.62 10.97 0.07
N SER A 42 -3.02 11.39 1.19
CA SER A 42 -2.88 10.53 2.37
C SER A 42 -4.25 10.11 2.94
N THR A 43 -5.21 11.03 2.99
CA THR A 43 -6.58 10.72 3.43
C THR A 43 -7.26 9.73 2.49
N GLN A 44 -7.09 9.88 1.19
CA GLN A 44 -7.62 8.93 0.20
C GLN A 44 -6.96 7.55 0.36
N CYS A 45 -5.63 7.48 0.55
CA CYS A 45 -4.93 6.24 0.82
C CYS A 45 -5.50 5.52 2.06
N ARG A 46 -5.71 6.24 3.16
CA ARG A 46 -6.33 5.68 4.37
C ARG A 46 -7.75 5.18 4.13
N SER A 47 -8.54 5.87 3.31
CA SER A 47 -9.88 5.42 2.90
C SER A 47 -9.80 4.14 2.09
N ASN A 48 -8.86 4.05 1.14
CA ASN A 48 -8.63 2.86 0.33
C ASN A 48 -8.25 1.65 1.20
N LEU A 49 -7.26 1.82 2.08
CA LEU A 49 -6.84 0.77 3.02
C LEU A 49 -7.98 0.29 3.91
N ARG A 50 -8.85 1.20 4.37
CA ARG A 50 -10.03 0.82 5.15
C ARG A 50 -11.01 -0.02 4.34
N GLN A 51 -11.26 0.33 3.08
CA GLN A 51 -12.12 -0.45 2.19
C GLN A 51 -11.54 -1.84 1.93
N MET A 52 -10.23 -1.94 1.71
CA MET A 52 -9.53 -3.23 1.56
C MET A 52 -9.65 -4.10 2.83
N ALA A 53 -9.49 -3.51 4.01
CA ALA A 53 -9.65 -4.24 5.27
C ALA A 53 -11.09 -4.74 5.47
N ILE A 54 -12.09 -3.92 5.15
CA ILE A 54 -13.51 -4.33 5.20
C ILE A 54 -13.78 -5.47 4.21
N ALA A 55 -13.25 -5.38 2.99
CA ALA A 55 -13.38 -6.42 1.99
C ALA A 55 -12.75 -7.75 2.44
N ALA A 56 -11.55 -7.69 3.05
CA ALA A 56 -10.88 -8.87 3.59
C ALA A 56 -11.65 -9.49 4.77
N GLN A 57 -12.27 -8.68 5.62
CA GLN A 57 -13.15 -9.17 6.68
C GLN A 57 -14.41 -9.83 6.10
N ALA A 58 -15.04 -9.22 5.08
CA ALA A 58 -16.20 -9.80 4.41
C ALA A 58 -15.85 -11.14 3.72
N TYR A 59 -14.70 -11.20 3.03
CA TYR A 59 -14.16 -12.45 2.50
C TYR A 59 -14.02 -13.51 3.61
N SER A 60 -13.43 -13.13 4.73
CA SER A 60 -13.18 -14.03 5.85
C SER A 60 -14.46 -14.53 6.52
N MET A 61 -15.51 -13.72 6.56
CA MET A 61 -16.82 -14.13 7.05
C MET A 61 -17.47 -15.18 6.15
N LEU A 62 -17.25 -15.10 4.84
CA LEU A 62 -17.81 -16.05 3.87
C LEU A 62 -17.02 -17.37 3.83
N TYR A 63 -15.69 -17.27 3.82
CA TYR A 63 -14.80 -18.43 3.59
C TYR A 63 -14.17 -18.98 4.87
N ASN A 64 -14.38 -18.35 6.04
CA ASN A 64 -13.78 -18.67 7.34
C ASN A 64 -12.24 -18.58 7.40
N VAL A 65 -11.60 -18.00 6.38
CA VAL A 65 -10.16 -17.77 6.28
C VAL A 65 -9.90 -16.39 5.68
N ALA A 66 -8.74 -15.82 5.96
CA ALA A 66 -8.29 -14.58 5.30
C ALA A 66 -8.08 -14.81 3.79
N PRO A 67 -8.11 -13.76 2.96
CA PRO A 67 -7.71 -13.86 1.56
C PRO A 67 -6.30 -14.45 1.44
N PRO A 68 -6.03 -15.36 0.47
CA PRO A 68 -4.70 -15.90 0.29
C PRO A 68 -3.75 -14.80 -0.17
N ALA A 69 -2.57 -14.70 0.43
CA ALA A 69 -1.54 -13.77 -0.06
C ALA A 69 -1.08 -14.18 -1.45
N LEU A 70 -0.79 -15.45 -1.61
CA LEU A 70 -0.38 -16.08 -2.85
C LEU A 70 -0.71 -17.57 -2.79
N ARG A 71 -1.36 -18.08 -3.85
CA ARG A 71 -1.54 -19.51 -4.06
C ARG A 71 -1.42 -19.86 -5.53
N TYR A 72 -1.14 -21.12 -5.79
CA TYR A 72 -1.09 -21.66 -7.15
C TYR A 72 -2.21 -22.67 -7.36
N GLU A 73 -2.77 -22.68 -8.55
CA GLU A 73 -3.82 -23.59 -8.93
C GLU A 73 -3.61 -24.07 -10.37
N GLN A 74 -3.78 -25.38 -10.60
CA GLN A 74 -3.72 -25.93 -11.95
C GLN A 74 -5.11 -25.83 -12.59
N ARG A 75 -5.23 -25.07 -13.68
CA ARG A 75 -6.45 -24.92 -14.48
C ARG A 75 -6.15 -25.25 -15.94
N ASP A 76 -6.84 -26.23 -16.52
CA ASP A 76 -6.71 -26.61 -17.94
C ASP A 76 -5.27 -26.82 -18.43
N GLY A 77 -4.43 -27.38 -17.57
CA GLY A 77 -3.01 -27.63 -17.87
C GLY A 77 -2.09 -26.40 -17.70
N GLN A 78 -2.63 -25.27 -17.28
CA GLN A 78 -1.88 -24.05 -17.00
C GLN A 78 -1.80 -23.80 -15.48
N LEU A 79 -0.62 -23.39 -15.01
CA LEU A 79 -0.44 -22.96 -13.64
C LEU A 79 -0.92 -21.51 -13.50
N ILE A 80 -1.88 -21.30 -12.61
CA ILE A 80 -2.48 -19.99 -12.32
C ILE A 80 -1.98 -19.51 -10.97
N VAL A 81 -1.57 -18.27 -10.92
CA VAL A 81 -1.20 -17.56 -9.69
C VAL A 81 -2.40 -16.77 -9.22
N ILE A 82 -2.81 -16.98 -7.99
CA ILE A 82 -3.91 -16.27 -7.33
C ILE A 82 -3.31 -15.53 -6.14
N SER A 83 -3.26 -14.21 -6.26
CA SER A 83 -2.91 -13.31 -5.17
C SER A 83 -4.18 -12.73 -4.55
N TRP A 84 -4.05 -12.06 -3.42
CA TRP A 84 -5.17 -11.38 -2.77
C TRP A 84 -5.90 -10.39 -3.69
N ASP A 85 -5.20 -9.76 -4.62
CA ASP A 85 -5.68 -8.70 -5.51
C ASP A 85 -5.70 -9.07 -7.01
N THR A 86 -4.97 -10.08 -7.44
CA THR A 86 -4.88 -10.45 -8.87
C THR A 86 -4.91 -11.96 -9.09
N ILE A 87 -5.37 -12.35 -10.27
CA ILE A 87 -5.29 -13.72 -10.80
C ILE A 87 -4.65 -13.64 -12.18
N GLN A 88 -3.61 -14.45 -12.41
CA GLN A 88 -2.89 -14.47 -13.70
C GLN A 88 -2.20 -15.81 -13.94
N PRO A 89 -1.88 -16.15 -15.20
CA PRO A 89 -1.04 -17.30 -15.51
C PRO A 89 0.37 -17.14 -14.92
N PHE A 90 0.93 -18.24 -14.43
CA PHE A 90 2.34 -18.26 -14.03
C PHE A 90 3.24 -18.00 -15.25
N GLY A 91 4.14 -17.04 -15.11
CA GLY A 91 5.02 -16.62 -16.21
C GLY A 91 4.49 -15.46 -17.06
N GLY A 92 3.37 -14.86 -16.66
CA GLY A 92 2.77 -13.70 -17.32
C GLY A 92 1.56 -14.03 -18.19
N GLY A 93 0.77 -13.02 -18.50
CA GLY A 93 -0.46 -13.14 -19.29
C GLY A 93 -1.54 -12.15 -18.84
N GLU A 94 -2.78 -12.40 -19.22
CA GLU A 94 -3.90 -11.55 -18.82
C GLU A 94 -4.08 -11.54 -17.29
N VAL A 95 -4.05 -10.35 -16.71
CA VAL A 95 -4.27 -10.13 -15.28
C VAL A 95 -5.75 -9.84 -15.07
N THR A 96 -6.38 -10.63 -14.21
CA THR A 96 -7.77 -10.45 -13.82
C THR A 96 -7.89 -10.15 -12.32
N PRO A 97 -9.03 -9.55 -11.88
CA PRO A 97 -9.27 -9.25 -10.47
C PRO A 97 -9.11 -10.47 -9.57
N GLY A 98 -8.45 -10.28 -8.43
CA GLY A 98 -8.25 -11.29 -7.40
C GLY A 98 -9.43 -11.41 -6.43
N PRO A 99 -9.33 -12.34 -5.48
CA PRO A 99 -10.47 -12.69 -4.61
C PRO A 99 -10.96 -11.54 -3.73
N LEU A 100 -10.15 -10.54 -3.45
CA LEU A 100 -10.55 -9.40 -2.62
C LEU A 100 -11.55 -8.48 -3.34
N TRP A 101 -11.48 -8.42 -4.68
CA TRP A 101 -12.28 -7.48 -5.48
C TRP A 101 -13.75 -7.80 -5.53
N ASP A 102 -14.13 -9.07 -5.34
CA ASP A 102 -15.53 -9.48 -5.26
C ASP A 102 -16.28 -8.86 -4.06
N PHE A 103 -15.53 -8.28 -3.13
CA PHE A 103 -16.03 -7.65 -1.90
C PHE A 103 -15.87 -6.13 -1.88
N MET A 104 -15.52 -5.52 -3.02
CA MET A 104 -15.34 -4.06 -3.15
C MET A 104 -16.23 -3.50 -4.25
N ASP A 105 -16.87 -2.34 -3.99
CA ASP A 105 -17.75 -1.70 -4.97
C ASP A 105 -16.96 -1.01 -6.11
N THR A 106 -15.77 -0.48 -5.80
CA THR A 106 -14.92 0.25 -6.77
C THR A 106 -13.46 -0.20 -6.70
N PRO A 107 -13.18 -1.47 -7.08
CA PRO A 107 -11.86 -2.06 -6.86
C PRO A 107 -10.73 -1.32 -7.57
N THR A 108 -10.92 -0.86 -8.81
CA THR A 108 -9.91 -0.12 -9.59
C THR A 108 -9.49 1.19 -8.95
N GLU A 109 -10.41 1.92 -8.31
CA GLU A 109 -10.11 3.20 -7.65
C GLU A 109 -9.40 3.00 -6.31
N VAL A 110 -9.67 1.87 -5.64
CA VAL A 110 -9.12 1.55 -4.31
C VAL A 110 -7.75 0.89 -4.41
N SER A 111 -7.45 0.19 -5.49
CA SER A 111 -6.26 -0.67 -5.60
C SER A 111 -4.95 0.09 -5.80
N GLN A 112 -5.01 1.39 -6.12
CA GLN A 112 -3.84 2.23 -6.34
C GLN A 112 -3.66 3.27 -5.23
N CYS A 113 -2.47 3.30 -4.63
CA CYS A 113 -2.12 4.41 -3.73
C CYS A 113 -1.94 5.70 -4.53
N PRO A 114 -2.63 6.82 -4.19
CA PRO A 114 -2.57 8.06 -4.97
C PRO A 114 -1.21 8.79 -4.92
N GLU A 115 -0.30 8.39 -4.03
CA GLU A 115 1.08 8.89 -3.95
C GLU A 115 2.11 7.88 -4.45
N PHE A 116 1.66 6.75 -4.96
CA PHE A 116 2.58 5.76 -5.52
C PHE A 116 2.86 6.05 -7.00
N PHE A 117 4.14 6.10 -7.32
CA PHE A 117 4.66 6.23 -8.68
C PHE A 117 5.79 5.21 -8.82
N GLY A 118 5.59 4.16 -9.59
CA GLY A 118 6.59 3.11 -9.76
C GLY A 118 5.97 1.82 -10.30
N GLU A 119 6.76 0.77 -10.27
CA GLU A 119 6.37 -0.55 -10.76
C GLU A 119 6.16 -1.52 -9.60
N SER A 120 5.36 -2.56 -9.82
CA SER A 120 5.26 -3.71 -8.91
C SER A 120 6.43 -4.66 -9.15
N THR A 121 6.90 -5.31 -8.08
CA THR A 121 7.86 -6.42 -8.19
C THR A 121 7.20 -7.72 -8.63
N PHE A 122 5.90 -7.76 -8.72
CA PHE A 122 5.15 -8.99 -8.96
C PHE A 122 4.50 -8.98 -10.33
N PHE A 123 5.16 -9.60 -11.32
CA PHE A 123 4.69 -9.71 -12.70
C PHE A 123 4.18 -8.37 -13.30
N ASP A 124 3.19 -8.45 -14.18
CA ASP A 124 2.54 -7.28 -14.81
C ASP A 124 1.38 -6.74 -13.95
N ASP A 125 1.53 -6.71 -12.63
CA ASP A 125 0.49 -6.26 -11.71
C ASP A 125 0.15 -4.78 -11.93
N PRO A 126 -1.08 -4.46 -12.38
CA PRO A 126 -1.50 -3.09 -12.63
C PRO A 126 -1.89 -2.33 -11.35
N PHE A 127 -1.98 -3.03 -10.21
CA PHE A 127 -2.46 -2.50 -8.93
C PHE A 127 -1.33 -2.44 -7.93
N THR A 128 -0.83 -1.25 -7.70
CA THR A 128 0.42 -1.05 -6.99
C THR A 128 0.29 -0.03 -5.88
N GLY A 129 1.21 -0.08 -4.94
CA GLY A 129 1.30 0.86 -3.85
C GLY A 129 0.84 0.32 -2.50
N TYR A 130 0.14 -0.81 -2.46
CA TYR A 130 -0.25 -1.47 -1.22
C TYR A 130 0.37 -2.85 -1.08
N ASN A 131 0.54 -3.29 0.16
CA ASN A 131 0.96 -4.65 0.50
C ASN A 131 0.01 -5.27 1.54
N TYR A 132 0.07 -6.60 1.61
CA TYR A 132 -0.77 -7.43 2.46
C TYR A 132 0.10 -8.32 3.35
N ASN A 133 -0.26 -8.48 4.62
CA ASN A 133 0.47 -9.28 5.59
C ASN A 133 0.48 -10.77 5.18
N THR A 134 1.56 -11.18 4.57
CA THR A 134 1.78 -12.53 4.06
C THR A 134 2.37 -13.45 5.10
N SER A 135 3.14 -12.91 6.04
CA SER A 135 3.84 -13.71 7.06
C SER A 135 2.89 -14.43 8.01
N PHE A 136 1.75 -13.80 8.37
CA PHE A 136 0.88 -14.33 9.41
C PHE A 136 -0.60 -14.42 9.02
N ILE A 137 -1.06 -13.62 8.04
CA ILE A 137 -2.49 -13.53 7.70
C ILE A 137 -2.79 -14.24 6.39
N GLY A 138 -2.14 -13.83 5.32
CA GLY A 138 -2.34 -14.41 3.99
C GLY A 138 -1.71 -15.78 3.80
N ALA A 139 -0.86 -16.19 4.74
CA ALA A 139 -0.21 -17.50 4.82
C ALA A 139 0.42 -17.92 3.48
N GLU A 140 1.32 -17.08 2.96
CA GLU A 140 2.15 -17.48 1.83
C GLU A 140 2.88 -18.79 2.17
N GLY A 141 2.80 -19.75 1.26
CA GLY A 141 3.46 -21.04 1.46
C GLY A 141 4.95 -20.86 1.62
N THR A 142 5.52 -21.49 2.64
CA THR A 142 6.95 -21.44 2.85
C THR A 142 7.63 -22.26 1.77
N PRO A 143 8.66 -21.75 1.04
CA PRO A 143 9.44 -22.54 0.08
C PRO A 143 10.17 -23.74 0.71
N ALA A 144 10.23 -23.82 2.05
CA ALA A 144 10.77 -24.99 2.75
C ALA A 144 9.83 -26.21 2.70
N THR A 145 8.60 -26.04 2.25
CA THR A 145 7.67 -27.14 2.09
C THR A 145 7.86 -27.74 0.68
N PRO A 146 8.36 -28.96 0.57
CA PRO A 146 8.52 -29.60 -0.73
C PRO A 146 7.13 -29.94 -1.31
N GLY A 147 6.71 -29.16 -2.29
CA GLY A 147 5.46 -29.38 -3.03
C GLY A 147 4.55 -28.14 -3.01
N TRP A 148 4.00 -27.85 -4.16
CA TRP A 148 3.02 -26.78 -4.38
C TRP A 148 1.68 -27.03 -3.67
N GLU A 149 1.52 -28.22 -3.07
CA GLU A 149 0.29 -28.71 -2.44
C GLU A 149 0.08 -28.17 -1.03
N ASP A 150 1.12 -27.63 -0.40
CA ASP A 150 1.10 -27.09 0.96
C ASP A 150 1.00 -25.57 1.04
N LEU A 151 0.69 -24.91 -0.07
CA LEU A 151 0.39 -23.47 -0.08
C LEU A 151 -0.90 -23.23 0.71
N ARG A 152 -0.73 -22.65 1.87
CA ARG A 152 -1.81 -22.50 2.83
C ARG A 152 -2.81 -21.47 2.34
N TRP A 153 -4.08 -21.78 2.51
CA TRP A 153 -5.14 -20.81 2.54
C TRP A 153 -4.88 -19.81 3.67
N GLY A 154 -5.35 -18.58 3.53
CA GLY A 154 -5.21 -17.60 4.61
C GLY A 154 -5.67 -18.13 5.97
N VAL A 155 -5.16 -17.55 7.03
CA VAL A 155 -5.42 -17.97 8.41
C VAL A 155 -6.85 -17.62 8.81
N PRO A 156 -7.55 -18.44 9.63
CA PRO A 156 -8.86 -18.09 10.18
C PRO A 156 -8.78 -16.85 11.07
N LEU A 157 -9.44 -15.75 10.71
CA LEU A 157 -9.39 -14.49 11.47
C LEU A 157 -10.01 -14.58 12.87
N GLY A 158 -10.93 -15.50 13.11
CA GLY A 158 -11.59 -15.68 14.42
C GLY A 158 -10.68 -16.17 15.55
N GLN A 159 -9.43 -16.53 15.28
CA GLN A 159 -8.47 -17.02 16.28
C GLN A 159 -7.47 -15.94 16.74
N HIS A 160 -7.59 -14.72 16.24
CA HIS A 160 -6.64 -13.65 16.51
C HIS A 160 -6.97 -12.90 17.79
N ARG A 161 -5.94 -12.66 18.63
CA ARG A 161 -6.06 -11.96 19.92
C ARG A 161 -5.63 -10.50 19.85
N ARG A 162 -4.74 -10.15 18.91
CA ARG A 162 -4.11 -8.82 18.82
C ARG A 162 -4.60 -8.01 17.63
N THR A 163 -5.89 -8.04 17.34
CA THR A 163 -6.47 -7.47 16.11
C THR A 163 -6.21 -5.97 15.92
N VAL A 164 -6.17 -5.20 17.02
CA VAL A 164 -5.85 -3.76 17.02
C VAL A 164 -4.37 -3.42 16.80
N GLN A 165 -3.48 -4.38 16.86
CA GLN A 165 -2.03 -4.16 16.74
C GLN A 165 -1.44 -4.85 15.52
N THR A 166 -2.19 -5.75 14.91
CA THR A 166 -1.71 -6.55 13.78
C THR A 166 -2.04 -5.86 12.47
N ALA A 167 -1.01 -5.46 11.74
CA ALA A 167 -1.12 -4.89 10.42
C ALA A 167 -1.69 -5.92 9.44
N MET A 168 -2.70 -5.53 8.68
CA MET A 168 -3.32 -6.33 7.64
C MET A 168 -2.87 -5.87 6.25
N PHE A 169 -3.06 -4.58 5.96
CA PHE A 169 -2.59 -3.93 4.74
C PHE A 169 -1.78 -2.68 5.09
N GLY A 170 -0.89 -2.28 4.19
CA GLY A 170 -0.13 -1.05 4.34
C GLY A 170 0.34 -0.47 3.01
N ASP A 171 1.01 0.67 3.09
CA ASP A 171 1.69 1.24 1.93
C ASP A 171 2.94 0.42 1.61
N GLY A 172 2.88 -0.44 0.62
CA GLY A 172 4.01 -1.26 0.20
C GLY A 172 5.17 -0.41 -0.33
N GLY A 173 6.41 -0.80 -0.02
CA GLY A 173 7.59 -0.06 -0.42
C GLY A 173 8.80 -0.92 -0.68
N GLN A 174 9.57 -0.48 -1.70
CA GLN A 174 10.91 -0.94 -2.03
C GLN A 174 11.58 0.11 -2.92
N PRO A 175 12.89 0.04 -3.18
CA PRO A 175 13.55 0.94 -4.11
C PRO A 175 12.93 0.90 -5.50
N GLY A 176 12.47 2.06 -5.98
CA GLY A 176 11.88 2.19 -7.32
C GLY A 176 10.46 1.64 -7.50
N GLY A 177 9.82 1.10 -6.46
CA GLY A 177 8.52 0.50 -6.65
C GLY A 177 7.78 0.10 -5.37
N THR A 178 7.03 -0.98 -5.49
CA THR A 178 6.30 -1.59 -4.37
C THR A 178 6.45 -3.10 -4.38
N ASN A 179 6.50 -3.68 -3.19
CA ASN A 179 6.28 -5.12 -3.01
C ASN A 179 4.88 -5.31 -2.41
N LYS A 180 4.03 -6.09 -3.08
CA LYS A 180 2.65 -6.34 -2.62
C LYS A 180 2.54 -7.27 -1.41
N PHE A 181 3.66 -7.87 -0.98
CA PHE A 181 3.71 -8.81 0.14
C PHE A 181 4.36 -8.14 1.33
N MET A 182 3.59 -7.90 2.39
CA MET A 182 4.09 -7.38 3.65
C MET A 182 4.73 -8.50 4.44
N ARG A 183 6.01 -8.36 4.75
CA ARG A 183 6.79 -9.35 5.51
C ARG A 183 7.07 -8.84 6.91
N ALA A 184 7.09 -9.76 7.86
CA ALA A 184 7.50 -9.51 9.23
C ALA A 184 9.01 -9.75 9.39
N PRO A 185 9.72 -8.95 10.20
CA PRO A 185 11.18 -8.99 10.28
C PRO A 185 11.75 -10.34 10.73
N MET A 186 11.10 -11.03 11.69
CA MET A 186 11.60 -12.27 12.27
C MET A 186 11.10 -13.52 11.56
N ASN A 187 9.96 -13.44 10.91
CA ASN A 187 9.38 -14.61 10.20
C ASN A 187 10.08 -14.89 8.87
N SER A 188 11.08 -14.14 8.56
CA SER A 188 11.94 -14.30 7.39
C SER A 188 13.18 -15.16 7.66
N GLU A 189 13.32 -15.73 8.86
CA GLU A 189 14.49 -16.54 9.27
C GLU A 189 14.75 -17.80 8.42
N GLY A 190 13.78 -18.31 7.72
CA GLY A 190 13.94 -19.49 6.84
C GLY A 190 14.22 -19.13 5.38
N TYR A 191 14.19 -17.86 5.07
CA TYR A 191 14.42 -17.30 3.76
C TYR A 191 15.57 -16.30 3.90
N ALA A 192 16.57 -16.45 3.06
CA ALA A 192 17.35 -15.27 2.75
C ALA A 192 16.29 -14.18 2.48
N LEU A 193 16.28 -13.09 3.22
CA LEU A 193 15.48 -11.90 2.95
C LEU A 193 15.98 -11.30 1.63
N ASP A 194 16.04 -12.19 0.63
CA ASP A 194 16.55 -11.89 -0.68
C ASP A 194 15.55 -10.96 -1.34
N VAL A 195 16.12 -9.98 -1.90
CA VAL A 195 15.69 -8.94 -2.83
C VAL A 195 14.22 -8.98 -3.32
N ILE A 196 13.66 -10.15 -3.55
CA ILE A 196 12.29 -10.34 -4.06
C ILE A 196 11.24 -10.44 -2.92
N TYR A 197 11.65 -10.80 -1.71
CA TYR A 197 10.73 -11.17 -0.63
C TYR A 197 10.71 -10.18 0.54
N ALA A 198 11.59 -9.20 0.56
CA ALA A 198 11.56 -8.13 1.55
C ALA A 198 10.39 -7.18 1.28
N GLY A 199 9.33 -7.28 2.07
CA GLY A 199 8.14 -6.46 1.93
C GLY A 199 8.03 -5.42 3.04
N GLY A 200 8.83 -4.34 2.94
CA GLY A 200 8.74 -3.20 3.85
C GLY A 200 7.53 -2.30 3.56
N GLN A 201 7.32 -1.34 4.44
CA GLN A 201 6.36 -0.25 4.26
C GLN A 201 7.05 0.96 3.66
N ALA A 202 6.40 1.68 2.77
CA ALA A 202 6.85 2.96 2.26
C ALA A 202 6.38 4.10 3.14
N PHE A 203 7.28 4.95 3.57
CA PHE A 203 6.98 6.13 4.38
C PHE A 203 6.75 7.37 3.50
N ARG A 204 5.95 7.19 2.41
CA ARG A 204 5.74 8.20 1.35
C ARG A 204 4.77 9.32 1.73
N HIS A 205 3.90 9.13 2.72
CA HIS A 205 2.92 10.12 3.17
C HIS A 205 3.53 11.05 4.22
N GLN A 206 4.30 12.07 3.78
CA GLN A 206 4.96 13.04 4.67
C GLN A 206 5.83 12.37 5.76
N ARG A 207 6.63 11.39 5.37
CA ARG A 207 7.46 10.53 6.24
C ARG A 207 6.65 9.63 7.17
N SER A 208 5.45 9.26 6.78
CA SER A 208 4.64 8.23 7.42
C SER A 208 4.15 7.21 6.41
N THR A 209 3.80 6.04 6.90
CA THR A 209 3.09 4.98 6.18
C THR A 209 1.69 4.84 6.76
N ASN A 210 0.69 4.56 5.93
CA ASN A 210 -0.65 4.25 6.40
C ASN A 210 -0.80 2.73 6.50
N VAL A 211 -1.43 2.28 7.57
CA VAL A 211 -1.60 0.86 7.88
C VAL A 211 -3.05 0.61 8.28
N ALA A 212 -3.68 -0.38 7.65
CA ALA A 212 -4.95 -0.93 8.08
C ALA A 212 -4.70 -2.17 8.94
N TYR A 213 -5.37 -2.25 10.08
CA TYR A 213 -5.23 -3.32 11.04
C TYR A 213 -6.38 -4.34 10.92
N LEU A 214 -6.22 -5.49 11.56
CA LEU A 214 -7.17 -6.61 11.49
C LEU A 214 -8.58 -6.26 11.96
N ASP A 215 -8.74 -5.32 12.88
CA ASP A 215 -10.04 -4.82 13.33
C ASP A 215 -10.68 -3.81 12.38
N GLY A 216 -9.97 -3.43 11.29
CA GLY A 216 -10.44 -2.51 10.26
C GLY A 216 -10.14 -1.04 10.54
N HIS A 217 -9.52 -0.67 11.66
CA HIS A 217 -9.05 0.71 11.82
C HIS A 217 -7.81 0.98 10.95
N VAL A 218 -7.58 2.25 10.62
CA VAL A 218 -6.43 2.70 9.86
C VAL A 218 -5.70 3.80 10.62
N ASP A 219 -4.39 3.64 10.77
CA ASP A 219 -3.54 4.64 11.40
C ASP A 219 -2.32 4.99 10.53
N SER A 220 -1.65 6.09 10.87
CA SER A 220 -0.42 6.54 10.22
C SER A 220 0.77 6.34 11.15
N VAL A 221 1.75 5.57 10.71
CA VAL A 221 2.96 5.23 11.46
C VAL A 221 4.12 6.06 10.90
N GLY A 222 4.77 6.86 11.77
CA GLY A 222 5.84 7.80 11.35
C GLY A 222 7.26 7.28 11.53
N LYS A 223 7.46 6.07 12.09
CA LYS A 223 8.79 5.54 12.37
C LYS A 223 9.04 4.25 11.58
N PRO A 224 10.00 4.25 10.63
CA PRO A 224 10.50 3.03 10.03
C PRO A 224 11.43 2.30 11.01
N TYR A 225 11.35 0.98 11.01
CA TYR A 225 12.27 0.09 11.73
C TYR A 225 13.11 -0.69 10.72
N ALA A 226 14.38 -0.91 11.09
CA ALA A 226 15.30 -1.70 10.27
C ALA A 226 14.97 -3.20 10.32
N GLY A 227 14.43 -3.66 11.47
CA GLY A 227 14.25 -5.09 11.76
C GLY A 227 15.48 -5.70 12.43
N ALA A 228 15.26 -6.46 13.50
CA ALA A 228 16.34 -6.99 14.35
C ALA A 228 17.31 -7.95 13.64
N LEU A 229 16.85 -8.62 12.57
CA LEU A 229 17.64 -9.58 11.80
C LEU A 229 18.08 -9.04 10.42
N ALA A 230 17.84 -7.77 10.14
CA ALA A 230 18.15 -7.19 8.83
C ALA A 230 19.67 -7.08 8.62
N THR A 231 20.13 -7.52 7.45
CA THR A 231 21.49 -7.30 6.97
C THR A 231 21.61 -5.95 6.30
N GLU A 232 22.83 -5.43 6.16
CA GLU A 232 23.10 -4.18 5.44
C GLU A 232 22.59 -4.25 3.98
N SER A 233 22.85 -5.35 3.29
CA SER A 233 22.34 -5.58 1.94
C SER A 233 20.81 -5.58 1.87
N LEU A 234 20.11 -6.18 2.84
CA LEU A 234 18.65 -6.09 2.91
C LEU A 234 18.18 -4.64 3.02
N LEU A 235 18.80 -3.86 3.92
CA LEU A 235 18.39 -2.48 4.18
C LEU A 235 18.64 -1.59 2.98
N GLU A 236 19.80 -1.67 2.35
CA GLU A 236 20.20 -0.78 1.26
C GLU A 236 19.62 -1.23 -0.09
N ASP A 237 19.83 -2.49 -0.47
CA ASP A 237 19.53 -2.98 -1.82
C ASP A 237 18.08 -3.40 -2.01
N ALA A 238 17.51 -4.08 -1.01
CA ALA A 238 16.17 -4.65 -1.14
C ALA A 238 15.06 -3.76 -0.59
N MET A 239 15.31 -3.06 0.51
CA MET A 239 14.28 -2.27 1.18
C MET A 239 14.39 -0.76 0.88
N GLY A 240 15.61 -0.22 0.75
CA GLY A 240 15.84 1.22 0.64
C GLY A 240 15.51 1.95 1.95
N TYR A 241 16.05 1.45 3.06
CA TYR A 241 15.90 2.07 4.36
C TYR A 241 16.69 3.39 4.42
N PRO A 242 16.19 4.48 5.03
CA PRO A 242 14.96 4.58 5.86
C PRO A 242 13.70 5.10 5.13
N GLU A 243 13.71 5.27 3.82
CA GLU A 243 12.53 5.68 3.05
C GLU A 243 11.44 4.60 3.09
N ASN A 244 11.86 3.35 3.18
CA ASN A 244 11.03 2.19 3.47
C ASN A 244 11.54 1.49 4.72
N GLY A 245 10.71 0.67 5.37
CA GLY A 245 11.11 -0.04 6.58
C GLY A 245 10.01 -0.94 7.12
N PHE A 246 10.30 -1.64 8.19
CA PHE A 246 9.31 -2.43 8.92
C PHE A 246 8.50 -1.55 9.88
N LEU A 247 7.36 -2.10 10.35
CA LEU A 247 6.49 -1.45 11.35
C LEU A 247 6.99 -1.68 12.80
N SER A 248 7.85 -2.67 13.00
CA SER A 248 8.49 -3.01 14.28
C SER A 248 9.84 -3.68 14.03
N ASP A 249 10.71 -3.75 15.04
CA ASP A 249 11.99 -4.47 14.95
C ASP A 249 11.80 -5.99 15.01
N ASP A 250 10.69 -6.44 15.55
CA ASP A 250 10.26 -7.85 15.66
C ASP A 250 8.91 -8.06 14.96
N ASP A 251 8.31 -9.24 15.14
CA ASP A 251 7.03 -9.57 14.53
C ASP A 251 5.80 -8.97 15.25
N SER A 252 5.99 -8.14 16.27
CA SER A 252 4.90 -7.67 17.14
C SER A 252 3.82 -6.86 16.44
N ALA A 253 4.15 -6.18 15.34
CA ALA A 253 3.17 -5.44 14.51
C ALA A 253 2.47 -6.33 13.46
N TYR A 254 2.86 -7.59 13.32
CA TYR A 254 2.41 -8.48 12.24
C TYR A 254 1.74 -9.75 12.74
N ASP A 255 2.16 -10.27 13.90
CA ASP A 255 1.67 -11.53 14.47
C ASP A 255 0.39 -11.29 15.30
N PRO A 256 -0.74 -11.89 14.90
CA PRO A 256 -2.02 -11.73 15.59
C PRO A 256 -2.18 -12.58 16.86
N ARG A 257 -1.20 -13.41 17.19
CA ARG A 257 -1.24 -14.37 18.32
C ARG A 257 -0.93 -13.75 19.66
#